data_db0c664940364dea24d04ec2e35e3e5d
#
_entry.id   db0c664940364dea24d04ec2e35e3e5d
#
_cell.length_a   1.000
_cell.length_b   1.000
_cell.length_c   1.000
_cell.angle_alpha   90.00
_cell.angle_beta   90.00
_cell.angle_gamma   90.00
#
_symmetry.space_group_name_H-M   'P 1'
#
loop_
_entity.id
_entity.type
_entity.pdbx_description
1 polymer ?
#
loop_
_entity_poly.entity_id
_entity_poly.type
_entity_poly.pdbx_seq_one_letter_code
_entity_poly.pdbx_strand_id
1 'polypeptide(L)'
;MLVRRQAADTRSVLDGPAPPILEPLFAAAKRGLSLEAAAQAIVQELGFGSFILAVTTFPRLHNDGQFYFCTSVPLEWVAEYDRRSYIEIDPRTIHCWSKLTPLIWDRRIAGSDPRRMELFERAAFYGVGSGVCIGLRGDPHSHAMLGLNAPARDVDAACAASWAAALGDIMLLAVHFHAAFLRSIVDGLEPRQKGLPLSNRELECLFLCSRGQTNMDIAKKLSLSERTVQFHFCNVLSKLGAANRHEAVALAVARGLIDR
;
A
#
# COMPACT_ATOMS: atom_id res chain seq x y z
N MET A 1 -21.48 35.19 -4.71
CA MET A 1 -20.41 35.51 -5.70
C MET A 1 -19.26 34.52 -5.50
N LEU A 2 -19.29 33.41 -6.22
CA LEU A 2 -18.30 32.34 -6.11
C LEU A 2 -17.10 32.72 -6.98
N VAL A 3 -15.98 33.11 -6.32
CA VAL A 3 -14.71 33.33 -7.02
C VAL A 3 -14.19 31.97 -7.46
N ARG A 4 -14.29 31.67 -8.75
CA ARG A 4 -13.51 30.59 -9.37
C ARG A 4 -12.04 30.97 -9.21
N ARG A 5 -11.33 30.32 -8.26
CA ARG A 5 -9.87 30.28 -8.32
C ARG A 5 -9.52 29.48 -9.59
N GLN A 6 -9.01 30.16 -10.60
CA GLN A 6 -8.25 29.52 -11.65
C GLN A 6 -7.14 28.72 -10.95
N ALA A 7 -7.07 27.44 -11.24
CA ALA A 7 -5.91 26.64 -10.87
C ALA A 7 -4.71 27.35 -11.51
N ALA A 8 -3.88 27.98 -10.68
CA ALA A 8 -2.59 28.45 -11.13
C ALA A 8 -1.88 27.22 -11.72
N ASP A 9 -1.30 27.41 -12.90
CA ASP A 9 -0.44 26.44 -13.56
C ASP A 9 0.80 26.23 -12.67
N THR A 10 0.63 25.42 -11.62
CA THR A 10 1.73 24.94 -10.79
C THR A 10 2.49 23.97 -11.67
N ARG A 11 3.53 24.47 -12.36
CA ARG A 11 4.55 23.60 -12.95
C ARG A 11 4.89 22.55 -11.91
N SER A 12 4.60 21.30 -12.25
CA SER A 12 4.88 20.17 -11.38
C SER A 12 6.36 20.21 -11.04
N VAL A 13 6.73 19.88 -9.79
CA VAL A 13 8.14 19.70 -9.40
C VAL A 13 8.83 18.68 -10.33
N LEU A 14 8.06 17.89 -11.06
CA LEU A 14 8.50 16.97 -12.11
C LEU A 14 8.96 17.67 -13.41
N ASP A 15 8.75 18.99 -13.56
CA ASP A 15 9.21 19.77 -14.72
C ASP A 15 10.62 20.35 -14.50
N GLY A 16 11.19 20.21 -13.30
CA GLY A 16 12.59 20.51 -12.98
C GLY A 16 13.54 19.36 -13.32
N PRO A 17 14.86 19.57 -13.23
CA PRO A 17 15.82 18.48 -13.36
C PRO A 17 15.56 17.45 -12.26
N ALA A 18 15.43 16.19 -12.66
CA ALA A 18 15.23 15.09 -11.71
C ALA A 18 16.45 15.00 -10.75
N PRO A 19 16.22 14.77 -9.43
CA PRO A 19 17.30 14.39 -8.56
C PRO A 19 18.03 13.17 -9.14
N PRO A 20 19.38 13.13 -9.16
CA PRO A 20 20.14 12.08 -9.87
C PRO A 20 19.68 10.65 -9.54
N ILE A 21 19.41 10.38 -8.27
CA ILE A 21 18.94 9.07 -7.80
C ILE A 21 17.56 8.69 -8.38
N LEU A 22 16.73 9.66 -8.75
CA LEU A 22 15.38 9.42 -9.28
C LEU A 22 15.32 9.40 -10.81
N GLU A 23 16.43 9.62 -11.51
CA GLU A 23 16.45 9.66 -12.97
C GLU A 23 15.83 8.41 -13.61
N PRO A 24 16.09 7.16 -13.13
CA PRO A 24 15.44 5.96 -13.67
C PRO A 24 13.90 6.01 -13.59
N LEU A 25 13.37 6.50 -12.47
CA LEU A 25 11.93 6.61 -12.25
C LEU A 25 11.28 7.65 -13.18
N PHE A 26 11.92 8.82 -13.34
CA PHE A 26 11.43 9.88 -14.22
C PHE A 26 11.50 9.45 -15.70
N ALA A 27 12.57 8.79 -16.09
CA ALA A 27 12.72 8.25 -17.44
C ALA A 27 11.64 7.19 -17.74
N ALA A 28 11.37 6.28 -16.79
CA ALA A 28 10.33 5.27 -16.91
C ALA A 28 8.95 5.92 -17.04
N ALA A 29 8.60 6.84 -16.14
CA ALA A 29 7.31 7.54 -16.17
C ALA A 29 7.09 8.31 -17.48
N LYS A 30 8.12 8.98 -18.01
CA LYS A 30 8.04 9.74 -19.26
C LYS A 30 7.87 8.85 -20.49
N ARG A 31 8.46 7.65 -20.47
CA ARG A 31 8.46 6.72 -21.61
C ARG A 31 7.36 5.66 -21.52
N GLY A 32 6.54 5.65 -20.49
CA GLY A 32 5.55 4.59 -20.24
C GLY A 32 6.19 3.22 -19.99
N LEU A 33 7.40 3.20 -19.39
CA LEU A 33 8.09 1.97 -19.03
C LEU A 33 7.68 1.50 -17.64
N SER A 34 8.10 0.29 -17.25
CA SER A 34 7.81 -0.28 -15.94
C SER A 34 8.36 0.58 -14.80
N LEU A 35 7.47 1.12 -13.98
CA LEU A 35 7.81 1.84 -12.75
C LEU A 35 8.43 0.89 -11.71
N GLU A 36 7.99 -0.38 -11.70
CA GLU A 36 8.53 -1.41 -10.82
C GLU A 36 10.02 -1.63 -11.04
N ALA A 37 10.43 -1.85 -12.30
CA ALA A 37 11.85 -2.08 -12.62
C ALA A 37 12.72 -0.85 -12.30
N ALA A 38 12.21 0.35 -12.57
CA ALA A 38 12.90 1.60 -12.25
C ALA A 38 13.04 1.81 -10.74
N ALA A 39 11.97 1.58 -9.98
CA ALA A 39 11.99 1.68 -8.53
C ALA A 39 12.93 0.64 -7.91
N GLN A 40 12.93 -0.61 -8.42
CA GLN A 40 13.82 -1.67 -7.92
C GLN A 40 15.30 -1.32 -8.11
N ALA A 41 15.68 -0.69 -9.22
CA ALA A 41 17.05 -0.24 -9.42
C ALA A 41 17.49 0.79 -8.36
N ILE A 42 16.63 1.78 -8.08
CA ILE A 42 16.89 2.79 -7.05
C ILE A 42 16.96 2.15 -5.66
N VAL A 43 16.05 1.23 -5.36
CA VAL A 43 16.00 0.51 -4.08
C VAL A 43 17.27 -0.28 -3.82
N GLN A 44 17.83 -0.91 -4.86
CA GLN A 44 19.12 -1.63 -4.78
C GLN A 44 20.28 -0.67 -4.56
N GLU A 45 20.29 0.50 -5.20
CA GLU A 45 21.31 1.55 -5.00
C GLU A 45 21.27 2.08 -3.56
N LEU A 46 20.08 2.16 -2.95
CA LEU A 46 19.89 2.53 -1.54
C LEU A 46 20.24 1.41 -0.55
N GLY A 47 20.67 0.22 -1.05
CA GLY A 47 21.09 -0.91 -0.22
C GLY A 47 19.96 -1.80 0.30
N PHE A 48 18.78 -1.76 -0.32
CA PHE A 48 17.65 -2.64 0.01
C PHE A 48 17.43 -3.72 -1.06
N GLY A 49 16.84 -4.85 -0.65
CA GLY A 49 16.61 -6.00 -1.53
C GLY A 49 15.31 -5.90 -2.31
N SER A 50 14.26 -5.35 -1.71
CA SER A 50 12.93 -5.26 -2.31
C SER A 50 12.13 -4.08 -1.76
N PHE A 51 10.99 -3.81 -2.43
CA PHE A 51 10.09 -2.75 -1.98
C PHE A 51 8.62 -3.16 -2.13
N ILE A 52 7.76 -2.43 -1.44
CA ILE A 52 6.32 -2.41 -1.67
C ILE A 52 5.81 -0.97 -1.56
N LEU A 53 5.17 -0.46 -2.61
CA LEU A 53 4.36 0.75 -2.59
C LEU A 53 2.89 0.32 -2.59
N ALA A 54 2.19 0.59 -1.50
CA ALA A 54 0.77 0.33 -1.35
C ALA A 54 0.01 1.66 -1.33
N VAL A 55 -1.04 1.76 -2.15
CA VAL A 55 -1.83 2.99 -2.31
C VAL A 55 -3.30 2.68 -2.16
N THR A 56 -3.99 3.41 -1.31
CA THR A 56 -5.44 3.40 -1.18
C THR A 56 -6.00 4.72 -1.65
N THR A 57 -6.91 4.70 -2.61
CA THR A 57 -7.58 5.90 -3.12
C THR A 57 -9.05 5.88 -2.72
N PHE A 58 -9.59 7.05 -2.33
CA PHE A 58 -11.00 7.22 -1.95
C PHE A 58 -11.66 8.20 -2.92
N PRO A 59 -12.54 7.75 -3.84
CA PRO A 59 -13.28 8.65 -4.73
C PRO A 59 -14.12 9.65 -3.92
N ARG A 60 -14.15 10.92 -4.36
CA ARG A 60 -14.83 12.02 -3.66
C ARG A 60 -16.33 11.82 -3.44
N LEU A 61 -16.99 10.99 -4.25
CA LEU A 61 -18.44 10.79 -4.25
C LEU A 61 -18.89 9.43 -3.71
N HIS A 62 -17.97 8.49 -3.48
CA HIS A 62 -18.25 7.16 -2.99
C HIS A 62 -17.25 6.79 -1.91
N ASN A 63 -17.74 6.22 -0.82
CA ASN A 63 -16.91 5.79 0.31
C ASN A 63 -16.12 4.50 0.02
N ASP A 64 -16.12 4.06 -1.23
CA ASP A 64 -15.51 2.81 -1.71
C ASP A 64 -14.14 3.13 -2.30
N GLY A 65 -13.12 3.09 -1.45
CA GLY A 65 -11.73 3.24 -1.87
C GLY A 65 -11.26 2.08 -2.74
N GLN A 66 -10.23 2.32 -3.54
CA GLN A 66 -9.54 1.28 -4.31
C GLN A 66 -8.13 1.11 -3.76
N PHE A 67 -7.67 -0.14 -3.75
CA PHE A 67 -6.33 -0.50 -3.33
C PHE A 67 -5.48 -0.92 -4.54
N TYR A 68 -4.30 -0.34 -4.61
CA TYR A 68 -3.30 -0.65 -5.62
C TYR A 68 -1.97 -0.91 -4.94
N PHE A 69 -1.13 -1.73 -5.57
CA PHE A 69 0.25 -1.85 -5.13
C PHE A 69 1.20 -2.04 -6.31
N CYS A 70 2.45 -1.63 -6.11
CA CYS A 70 3.59 -1.92 -6.94
C CYS A 70 4.68 -2.50 -6.05
N THR A 71 5.23 -3.65 -6.40
CA THR A 71 6.16 -4.36 -5.50
C THR A 71 7.11 -5.25 -6.25
N SER A 72 8.33 -5.38 -5.73
CA SER A 72 9.29 -6.42 -6.11
C SER A 72 9.37 -7.57 -5.09
N VAL A 73 8.54 -7.54 -4.05
CA VAL A 73 8.39 -8.66 -3.12
C VAL A 73 7.65 -9.80 -3.83
N PRO A 74 8.00 -11.09 -3.62
CA PRO A 74 7.30 -12.22 -4.21
C PRO A 74 5.78 -12.17 -3.97
N LEU A 75 4.98 -12.39 -5.03
CA LEU A 75 3.52 -12.33 -4.95
C LEU A 75 2.94 -13.41 -4.02
N GLU A 76 3.67 -14.51 -3.83
CA GLU A 76 3.35 -15.55 -2.84
C GLU A 76 3.29 -14.98 -1.42
N TRP A 77 4.23 -14.08 -1.08
CA TRP A 77 4.21 -13.38 0.20
C TRP A 77 3.04 -12.41 0.30
N VAL A 78 2.78 -11.65 -0.75
CA VAL A 78 1.63 -10.74 -0.76
C VAL A 78 0.32 -11.50 -0.55
N ALA A 79 0.15 -12.65 -1.22
CA ALA A 79 -1.02 -13.51 -1.07
C ALA A 79 -1.12 -14.13 0.33
N GLU A 80 0.01 -14.54 0.93
CA GLU A 80 0.04 -15.08 2.28
C GLU A 80 -0.29 -14.00 3.32
N TYR A 81 0.30 -12.81 3.19
CA TYR A 81 0.07 -11.65 4.05
C TYR A 81 -1.42 -11.30 4.11
N ASP A 82 -2.07 -11.24 2.94
CA ASP A 82 -3.48 -10.94 2.81
C ASP A 82 -4.37 -12.06 3.39
N ARG A 83 -4.13 -13.31 3.00
CA ARG A 83 -4.90 -14.47 3.49
C ARG A 83 -4.89 -14.58 5.01
N ARG A 84 -3.77 -14.23 5.67
CA ARG A 84 -3.62 -14.26 7.12
C ARG A 84 -4.09 -12.99 7.81
N SER A 85 -4.58 -11.99 7.05
CA SER A 85 -5.01 -10.69 7.54
C SER A 85 -3.94 -9.98 8.38
N TYR A 86 -2.68 -10.10 7.98
CA TYR A 86 -1.56 -9.49 8.71
C TYR A 86 -1.63 -7.97 8.75
N ILE A 87 -2.34 -7.33 7.81
CA ILE A 87 -2.61 -5.88 7.79
C ILE A 87 -3.20 -5.36 9.11
N GLU A 88 -3.98 -6.20 9.81
CA GLU A 88 -4.66 -5.81 11.05
C GLU A 88 -3.70 -5.67 12.24
N ILE A 89 -2.59 -6.40 12.19
CA ILE A 89 -1.64 -6.50 13.31
C ILE A 89 -0.25 -5.96 13.00
N ASP A 90 0.04 -5.69 11.73
CA ASP A 90 1.37 -5.25 11.30
C ASP A 90 1.69 -3.85 11.84
N PRO A 91 2.67 -3.73 12.77
CA PRO A 91 3.02 -2.44 13.36
C PRO A 91 3.57 -1.44 12.35
N ARG A 92 4.13 -1.89 11.21
CA ARG A 92 4.61 -1.02 10.12
C ARG A 92 3.45 -0.30 9.45
N THR A 93 2.40 -1.04 9.14
CA THR A 93 1.17 -0.49 8.55
C THR A 93 0.47 0.45 9.51
N ILE A 94 0.33 0.05 10.79
CA ILE A 94 -0.26 0.86 11.85
C ILE A 94 0.51 2.18 11.99
N HIS A 95 1.86 2.14 11.97
CA HIS A 95 2.70 3.33 12.03
C HIS A 95 2.47 4.24 10.81
N CYS A 96 2.57 3.70 9.59
CA CYS A 96 2.42 4.49 8.37
C CYS A 96 1.02 5.11 8.21
N TRP A 97 -0.01 4.50 8.81
CA TRP A 97 -1.35 5.07 8.81
C TRP A 97 -1.57 6.16 9.86
N SER A 98 -0.77 6.19 10.92
CA SER A 98 -0.92 7.15 12.01
C SER A 98 0.12 8.25 12.00
N LYS A 99 1.30 8.00 11.43
CA LYS A 99 2.47 8.89 11.46
C LYS A 99 3.03 9.13 10.07
N LEU A 100 3.65 10.30 9.88
CA LEU A 100 4.39 10.64 8.66
C LEU A 100 5.91 10.45 8.82
N THR A 101 6.37 10.23 10.06
CA THR A 101 7.79 10.00 10.32
C THR A 101 8.22 8.64 9.78
N PRO A 102 9.38 8.54 9.10
CA PRO A 102 9.94 7.26 8.72
C PRO A 102 10.11 6.34 9.92
N LEU A 103 9.93 5.04 9.70
CA LEU A 103 10.17 3.99 10.69
C LEU A 103 11.26 3.06 10.17
N ILE A 104 12.41 3.05 10.83
CA ILE A 104 13.42 1.99 10.68
C ILE A 104 12.99 0.84 11.58
N TRP A 105 12.90 -0.35 11.02
CA TRP A 105 12.31 -1.49 11.73
C TRP A 105 13.11 -2.79 11.50
N ASP A 106 13.01 -3.68 12.46
CA ASP A 106 13.40 -5.09 12.38
C ASP A 106 12.43 -5.96 13.19
N ARG A 107 12.73 -7.25 13.36
CA ARG A 107 11.85 -8.19 14.06
C ARG A 107 11.48 -7.78 15.49
N ARG A 108 12.27 -6.93 16.15
CA ARG A 108 12.01 -6.46 17.54
C ARG A 108 10.73 -5.63 17.64
N ILE A 109 10.26 -5.06 16.53
CA ILE A 109 8.98 -4.33 16.50
C ILE A 109 7.75 -5.22 16.77
N ALA A 110 7.89 -6.55 16.63
CA ALA A 110 6.85 -7.53 16.96
C ALA A 110 6.47 -7.50 18.46
N GLY A 111 7.41 -7.11 19.32
CA GLY A 111 7.25 -7.22 20.76
C GLY A 111 7.09 -8.69 21.19
N SER A 112 6.19 -8.92 22.15
CA SER A 112 5.86 -10.27 22.65
C SER A 112 4.57 -10.85 22.06
N ASP A 113 3.98 -10.21 21.04
CA ASP A 113 2.76 -10.72 20.40
C ASP A 113 3.08 -11.93 19.50
N PRO A 114 2.56 -13.12 19.77
CA PRO A 114 2.87 -14.33 19.01
C PRO A 114 2.50 -14.22 17.52
N ARG A 115 1.38 -13.56 17.19
CA ARG A 115 0.95 -13.38 15.79
C ARG A 115 1.87 -12.42 15.03
N ARG A 116 2.37 -11.37 15.70
CA ARG A 116 3.36 -10.46 15.12
C ARG A 116 4.71 -11.15 14.95
N MET A 117 5.13 -11.96 15.92
CA MET A 117 6.35 -12.76 15.80
C MET A 117 6.26 -13.70 14.58
N GLU A 118 5.15 -14.41 14.43
CA GLU A 118 4.89 -15.26 13.25
C GLU A 118 4.96 -14.44 11.95
N LEU A 119 4.32 -13.28 11.89
CA LEU A 119 4.36 -12.38 10.74
C LEU A 119 5.82 -12.08 10.31
N PHE A 120 6.67 -11.65 11.24
CA PHE A 120 8.04 -11.26 10.92
C PHE A 120 8.94 -12.46 10.58
N GLU A 121 8.72 -13.62 11.18
CA GLU A 121 9.44 -14.84 10.81
C GLU A 121 9.11 -15.29 9.39
N ARG A 122 7.83 -15.28 9.05
CA ARG A 122 7.39 -15.61 7.70
C ARG A 122 7.84 -14.59 6.67
N ALA A 123 7.73 -13.29 6.97
CA ALA A 123 8.20 -12.21 6.11
C ALA A 123 9.71 -12.36 5.78
N ALA A 124 10.52 -12.71 6.80
CA ALA A 124 11.95 -12.90 6.62
C ALA A 124 12.30 -14.05 5.66
N PHE A 125 11.46 -15.09 5.56
CA PHE A 125 11.64 -16.17 4.57
C PHE A 125 11.59 -15.63 3.13
N TYR A 126 10.80 -14.57 2.89
CA TYR A 126 10.67 -13.90 1.60
C TYR A 126 11.60 -12.69 1.43
N GLY A 127 12.63 -12.56 2.29
CA GLY A 127 13.59 -11.46 2.21
C GLY A 127 13.10 -10.15 2.85
N VAL A 128 11.98 -10.18 3.58
CA VAL A 128 11.41 -9.03 4.30
C VAL A 128 11.74 -9.15 5.78
N GLY A 129 13.03 -9.04 6.13
CA GLY A 129 13.55 -9.26 7.49
C GLY A 129 13.63 -7.98 8.32
N SER A 130 13.94 -6.86 7.69
CA SER A 130 14.08 -5.53 8.29
C SER A 130 13.89 -4.46 7.22
N GLY A 131 13.94 -3.19 7.58
CA GLY A 131 13.87 -2.14 6.56
C GLY A 131 13.45 -0.77 7.06
N VAL A 132 12.95 0.03 6.11
CA VAL A 132 12.41 1.37 6.34
C VAL A 132 11.00 1.43 5.77
N CYS A 133 10.06 2.01 6.49
CA CYS A 133 8.75 2.31 5.93
C CYS A 133 8.35 3.77 6.17
N ILE A 134 7.59 4.32 5.22
CA ILE A 134 7.17 5.71 5.18
C ILE A 134 5.69 5.76 4.82
N GLY A 135 4.90 6.46 5.64
CA GLY A 135 3.53 6.80 5.33
C GLY A 135 3.45 8.06 4.47
N LEU A 136 2.63 8.06 3.45
CA LEU A 136 2.41 9.17 2.53
C LEU A 136 0.96 9.64 2.57
N ARG A 137 0.77 10.96 2.59
CA ARG A 137 -0.54 11.60 2.53
C ARG A 137 -0.43 12.83 1.64
N GLY A 138 -0.77 12.69 0.38
CA GLY A 138 -0.71 13.79 -0.58
C GLY A 138 -2.06 14.43 -0.85
N ASP A 139 -3.09 13.64 -0.98
CA ASP A 139 -4.48 14.04 -1.22
C ASP A 139 -5.33 13.57 -0.02
N PRO A 140 -6.34 14.34 0.45
CA PRO A 140 -7.31 13.85 1.46
C PRO A 140 -7.98 12.53 1.08
N HIS A 141 -7.95 12.20 -0.21
CA HIS A 141 -8.54 11.00 -0.79
C HIS A 141 -7.54 9.89 -1.14
N SER A 142 -6.27 10.02 -0.75
CA SER A 142 -5.25 9.00 -0.99
C SER A 142 -4.36 8.81 0.23
N HIS A 143 -4.16 7.56 0.61
CA HIS A 143 -3.15 7.15 1.58
C HIS A 143 -2.23 6.14 0.93
N ALA A 144 -0.93 6.29 1.18
CA ALA A 144 0.03 5.34 0.69
C ALA A 144 1.08 5.02 1.74
N MET A 145 1.77 3.90 1.55
CA MET A 145 3.00 3.57 2.27
C MET A 145 4.03 3.02 1.28
N LEU A 146 5.27 3.44 1.46
CA LEU A 146 6.42 2.81 0.84
C LEU A 146 7.17 2.03 1.91
N GLY A 147 7.37 0.72 1.69
CA GLY A 147 8.25 -0.13 2.47
C GLY A 147 9.47 -0.52 1.62
N LEU A 148 10.67 -0.30 2.13
CA LEU A 148 11.92 -0.81 1.60
C LEU A 148 12.40 -1.92 2.52
N ASN A 149 12.77 -3.07 1.97
CA ASN A 149 13.05 -4.28 2.75
C ASN A 149 14.45 -4.80 2.52
N ALA A 150 15.06 -5.30 3.59
CA ALA A 150 16.33 -6.00 3.60
C ALA A 150 16.16 -7.40 4.19
N PRO A 151 16.98 -8.39 3.76
CA PRO A 151 16.87 -9.76 4.25
C PRO A 151 17.37 -9.93 5.69
N ALA A 152 18.21 -9.01 6.19
CA ALA A 152 18.73 -9.06 7.56
C ALA A 152 17.58 -8.97 8.57
N ARG A 153 17.60 -9.84 9.60
CA ARG A 153 16.56 -9.90 10.64
C ARG A 153 16.80 -8.92 11.79
N ASP A 154 18.04 -8.54 12.01
CA ASP A 154 18.44 -7.61 13.06
C ASP A 154 19.18 -6.43 12.43
N VAL A 155 18.83 -5.23 12.87
CA VAL A 155 19.46 -3.98 12.45
C VAL A 155 20.40 -3.54 13.55
N ASP A 156 21.70 -3.56 13.27
CA ASP A 156 22.70 -3.00 14.18
C ASP A 156 22.80 -1.48 14.08
N ALA A 157 23.59 -0.87 14.95
CA ALA A 157 23.72 0.59 15.00
C ALA A 157 24.33 1.18 13.71
N ALA A 158 25.24 0.46 13.05
CA ALA A 158 25.88 0.93 11.82
C ALA A 158 24.88 0.91 10.64
N CYS A 159 24.12 -0.17 10.52
CA CYS A 159 23.03 -0.30 9.54
C CYS A 159 21.96 0.77 9.74
N ALA A 160 21.52 0.97 10.99
CA ALA A 160 20.53 2.01 11.32
C ALA A 160 21.04 3.41 10.98
N ALA A 161 22.30 3.72 11.26
CA ALA A 161 22.93 5.00 10.92
C ALA A 161 23.01 5.20 9.40
N SER A 162 23.39 4.16 8.64
CA SER A 162 23.43 4.21 7.18
C SER A 162 22.03 4.49 6.59
N TRP A 163 21.00 3.78 7.05
CA TRP A 163 19.63 4.03 6.57
C TRP A 163 19.10 5.41 7.00
N ALA A 164 19.46 5.86 8.21
CA ALA A 164 19.11 7.21 8.66
C ALA A 164 19.76 8.30 7.78
N ALA A 165 20.98 8.10 7.33
CA ALA A 165 21.65 9.02 6.40
C ALA A 165 20.96 9.04 5.02
N ALA A 166 20.41 7.91 4.55
CA ALA A 166 19.71 7.79 3.29
C ALA A 166 18.23 8.24 3.34
N LEU A 167 17.68 8.63 4.51
CA LEU A 167 16.26 8.97 4.64
C LEU A 167 15.81 10.10 3.72
N GLY A 168 16.69 11.05 3.39
CA GLY A 168 16.38 12.12 2.43
C GLY A 168 16.03 11.56 1.04
N ASP A 169 16.89 10.68 0.52
CA ASP A 169 16.69 10.04 -0.78
C ASP A 169 15.50 9.08 -0.78
N ILE A 170 15.30 8.34 0.33
CA ILE A 170 14.15 7.45 0.52
C ILE A 170 12.84 8.26 0.52
N MET A 171 12.82 9.42 1.17
CA MET A 171 11.66 10.32 1.18
C MET A 171 11.37 10.87 -0.23
N LEU A 172 12.39 11.29 -0.97
CA LEU A 172 12.25 11.75 -2.35
C LEU A 172 11.70 10.62 -3.23
N LEU A 173 12.26 9.41 -3.12
CA LEU A 173 11.73 8.23 -3.81
C LEU A 173 10.25 8.01 -3.47
N ALA A 174 9.90 8.01 -2.19
CA ALA A 174 8.54 7.75 -1.73
C ALA A 174 7.53 8.73 -2.36
N VAL A 175 7.82 10.02 -2.33
CA VAL A 175 6.91 11.06 -2.85
C VAL A 175 6.79 10.98 -4.37
N HIS A 176 7.91 10.88 -5.08
CA HIS A 176 7.91 10.88 -6.54
C HIS A 176 7.38 9.56 -7.12
N PHE A 177 7.70 8.43 -6.50
CA PHE A 177 7.17 7.14 -6.92
C PHE A 177 5.66 7.08 -6.71
N HIS A 178 5.15 7.54 -5.57
CA HIS A 178 3.71 7.66 -5.33
C HIS A 178 3.02 8.52 -6.38
N ALA A 179 3.58 9.71 -6.69
CA ALA A 179 3.02 10.59 -7.69
C ALA A 179 3.05 10.01 -9.11
N ALA A 180 4.12 9.31 -9.50
CA ALA A 180 4.22 8.62 -10.77
C ALA A 180 3.24 7.45 -10.88
N PHE A 181 3.13 6.65 -9.81
CA PHE A 181 2.23 5.50 -9.74
C PHE A 181 0.75 5.92 -9.79
N LEU A 182 0.35 6.97 -9.07
CA LEU A 182 -1.01 7.51 -9.17
C LEU A 182 -1.37 7.95 -10.59
N ARG A 183 -0.44 8.57 -11.32
CA ARG A 183 -0.67 8.94 -12.72
C ARG A 183 -0.85 7.70 -13.59
N SER A 184 0.00 6.69 -13.43
CA SER A 184 -0.12 5.45 -14.22
C SER A 184 -1.45 4.73 -13.97
N ILE A 185 -2.00 4.80 -12.75
CA ILE A 185 -3.34 4.30 -12.44
C ILE A 185 -4.43 5.10 -13.19
N VAL A 186 -4.33 6.43 -13.16
CA VAL A 186 -5.29 7.31 -13.86
C VAL A 186 -5.24 7.09 -15.36
N ASP A 187 -4.04 6.91 -15.91
CA ASP A 187 -3.81 6.65 -17.35
C ASP A 187 -4.17 5.20 -17.74
N GLY A 188 -4.56 4.36 -16.77
CA GLY A 188 -4.95 2.97 -17.01
C GLY A 188 -3.76 2.05 -17.37
N LEU A 189 -2.53 2.48 -17.11
CA LEU A 189 -1.31 1.75 -17.43
C LEU A 189 -0.98 0.66 -16.41
N GLU A 190 -1.46 0.80 -15.16
CA GLU A 190 -1.20 -0.16 -14.09
C GLU A 190 -2.36 -1.17 -13.95
N PRO A 191 -2.05 -2.47 -13.82
CA PRO A 191 -3.07 -3.48 -13.62
C PRO A 191 -3.71 -3.35 -12.23
N ARG A 192 -5.05 -3.38 -12.18
CA ARG A 192 -5.77 -3.63 -10.92
C ARG A 192 -5.44 -5.04 -10.43
N GLN A 193 -5.49 -5.29 -9.13
CA GLN A 193 -5.31 -6.62 -8.51
C GLN A 193 -6.38 -7.64 -8.94
N LYS A 194 -6.59 -7.82 -10.25
CA LYS A 194 -7.58 -8.77 -10.75
C LYS A 194 -7.08 -10.20 -10.57
N GLY A 195 -7.91 -11.04 -9.96
CA GLY A 195 -7.69 -12.49 -9.95
C GLY A 195 -7.08 -13.08 -8.68
N LEU A 196 -6.70 -12.30 -7.69
CA LEU A 196 -6.37 -12.85 -6.38
C LEU A 196 -7.66 -13.30 -5.66
N PRO A 197 -7.66 -14.45 -4.95
CA PRO A 197 -8.81 -14.90 -4.19
C PRO A 197 -9.09 -13.92 -3.05
N LEU A 198 -10.39 -13.79 -2.69
CA LEU A 198 -10.77 -13.03 -1.50
C LEU A 198 -10.27 -13.74 -0.25
N SER A 199 -9.72 -12.97 0.70
CA SER A 199 -9.38 -13.49 2.02
C SER A 199 -10.65 -13.77 2.84
N ASN A 200 -10.51 -14.54 3.92
CA ASN A 200 -11.62 -14.82 4.82
C ASN A 200 -12.24 -13.53 5.39
N ARG A 201 -11.40 -12.55 5.74
CA ARG A 201 -11.86 -11.25 6.25
C ARG A 201 -12.58 -10.41 5.21
N GLU A 202 -12.14 -10.47 3.97
CA GLU A 202 -12.84 -9.81 2.86
C GLU A 202 -14.20 -10.45 2.61
N LEU A 203 -14.29 -11.78 2.68
CA LEU A 203 -15.56 -12.49 2.58
C LEU A 203 -16.50 -12.16 3.74
N GLU A 204 -16.01 -12.11 4.98
CA GLU A 204 -16.79 -11.71 6.16
C GLU A 204 -17.33 -10.27 6.01
N CYS A 205 -16.47 -9.32 5.63
CA CYS A 205 -16.89 -7.94 5.39
C CYS A 205 -17.96 -7.86 4.30
N LEU A 206 -17.77 -8.58 3.20
CA LEU A 206 -18.68 -8.60 2.06
C LEU A 206 -20.03 -9.24 2.42
N PHE A 207 -20.00 -10.34 3.18
CA PHE A 207 -21.23 -10.99 3.70
C PHE A 207 -22.01 -10.05 4.62
N LEU A 208 -21.34 -9.37 5.56
CA LEU A 208 -22.02 -8.42 6.45
C LEU A 208 -22.58 -7.21 5.67
N CYS A 209 -21.88 -6.76 4.63
CA CYS A 209 -22.36 -5.73 3.72
C CYS A 209 -23.61 -6.17 2.97
N SER A 210 -23.69 -7.42 2.50
CA SER A 210 -24.87 -7.96 1.83
C SER A 210 -26.12 -7.97 2.74
N ARG A 211 -25.90 -7.94 4.07
CA ARG A 211 -26.96 -7.80 5.10
C ARG A 211 -27.26 -6.35 5.46
N GLY A 212 -26.77 -5.37 4.68
CA GLY A 212 -27.05 -3.94 4.86
C GLY A 212 -26.26 -3.27 5.98
N GLN A 213 -25.18 -3.89 6.48
CA GLN A 213 -24.39 -3.33 7.56
C GLN A 213 -23.45 -2.22 7.09
N THR A 214 -23.33 -1.16 7.90
CA THR A 214 -22.38 -0.07 7.68
C THR A 214 -20.95 -0.50 8.07
N ASN A 215 -19.93 0.27 7.64
CA ASN A 215 -18.55 0.01 8.06
C ASN A 215 -18.39 0.01 9.59
N MET A 216 -19.12 0.88 10.29
CA MET A 216 -19.13 0.95 11.74
C MET A 216 -19.70 -0.33 12.38
N ASP A 217 -20.80 -0.86 11.82
CA ASP A 217 -21.42 -2.09 12.32
C ASP A 217 -20.53 -3.31 12.06
N ILE A 218 -19.93 -3.38 10.87
CA ILE A 218 -18.97 -4.43 10.49
C ILE A 218 -17.73 -4.37 11.41
N ALA A 219 -17.19 -3.17 11.63
CA ALA A 219 -16.06 -2.96 12.50
C ALA A 219 -16.33 -3.48 13.92
N LYS A 220 -17.49 -3.14 14.50
CA LYS A 220 -17.91 -3.62 15.81
C LYS A 220 -18.03 -5.15 15.85
N LYS A 221 -18.64 -5.76 14.84
CA LYS A 221 -18.86 -7.22 14.79
C LYS A 221 -17.58 -8.02 14.63
N LEU A 222 -16.64 -7.50 13.81
CA LEU A 222 -15.39 -8.18 13.52
C LEU A 222 -14.25 -7.78 14.47
N SER A 223 -14.52 -6.88 15.44
CA SER A 223 -13.51 -6.31 16.36
C SER A 223 -12.37 -5.60 15.61
N LEU A 224 -12.71 -4.86 14.56
CA LEU A 224 -11.81 -4.09 13.71
C LEU A 224 -12.04 -2.58 13.89
N SER A 225 -11.13 -1.76 13.35
CA SER A 225 -11.40 -0.34 13.10
C SER A 225 -12.23 -0.17 11.82
N GLU A 226 -13.04 0.90 11.74
CA GLU A 226 -13.74 1.24 10.49
C GLU A 226 -12.76 1.41 9.32
N ARG A 227 -11.57 1.91 9.60
CA ARG A 227 -10.50 2.07 8.62
C ARG A 227 -10.01 0.73 8.08
N THR A 228 -9.89 -0.28 8.94
CA THR A 228 -9.52 -1.65 8.54
C THR A 228 -10.61 -2.28 7.67
N VAL A 229 -11.89 -2.09 8.03
CA VAL A 229 -13.03 -2.53 7.21
C VAL A 229 -12.99 -1.86 5.84
N GLN A 230 -12.72 -0.56 5.80
CA GLN A 230 -12.61 0.18 4.55
C GLN A 230 -11.46 -0.35 3.68
N PHE A 231 -10.31 -0.68 4.29
CA PHE A 231 -9.19 -1.33 3.59
C PHE A 231 -9.60 -2.67 2.98
N HIS A 232 -10.33 -3.54 3.72
CA HIS A 232 -10.83 -4.79 3.17
C HIS A 232 -11.77 -4.58 1.98
N PHE A 233 -12.65 -3.56 2.04
CA PHE A 233 -13.50 -3.23 0.88
C PHE A 233 -12.69 -2.73 -0.31
N CYS A 234 -11.63 -1.94 -0.11
CA CYS A 234 -10.74 -1.54 -1.21
C CYS A 234 -10.16 -2.76 -1.94
N ASN A 235 -9.70 -3.76 -1.17
CA ASN A 235 -9.17 -5.01 -1.72
C ASN A 235 -10.28 -5.80 -2.46
N VAL A 236 -11.46 -5.94 -1.86
CA VAL A 236 -12.61 -6.62 -2.47
C VAL A 236 -12.93 -6.02 -3.84
N LEU A 237 -13.06 -4.68 -3.91
CA LEU A 237 -13.38 -3.99 -5.15
C LEU A 237 -12.31 -4.23 -6.22
N SER A 238 -11.04 -4.14 -5.83
CA SER A 238 -9.90 -4.37 -6.72
C SER A 238 -9.88 -5.81 -7.24
N LYS A 239 -10.00 -6.80 -6.36
CA LYS A 239 -9.97 -8.23 -6.68
C LYS A 239 -11.15 -8.69 -7.54
N LEU A 240 -12.35 -8.19 -7.24
CA LEU A 240 -13.56 -8.50 -8.01
C LEU A 240 -13.68 -7.68 -9.29
N GLY A 241 -12.95 -6.57 -9.41
CA GLY A 241 -13.09 -5.62 -10.50
C GLY A 241 -14.40 -4.83 -10.42
N ALA A 242 -14.93 -4.62 -9.22
CA ALA A 242 -16.17 -3.91 -8.97
C ALA A 242 -15.93 -2.41 -8.83
N ALA A 243 -16.86 -1.58 -9.32
CA ALA A 243 -16.78 -0.13 -9.20
C ALA A 243 -17.23 0.38 -7.83
N ASN A 244 -18.08 -0.38 -7.13
CA ASN A 244 -18.61 -0.03 -5.81
C ASN A 244 -19.02 -1.29 -5.02
N ARG A 245 -19.33 -1.10 -3.71
CA ARG A 245 -19.67 -2.21 -2.81
C ARG A 245 -20.95 -2.98 -3.22
N HIS A 246 -21.91 -2.31 -3.80
CA HIS A 246 -23.16 -2.97 -4.25
C HIS A 246 -22.89 -3.91 -5.42
N GLU A 247 -22.06 -3.47 -6.37
CA GLU A 247 -21.59 -4.30 -7.46
C GLU A 247 -20.73 -5.46 -6.95
N ALA A 248 -19.85 -5.20 -5.98
CA ALA A 248 -19.04 -6.25 -5.36
C ALA A 248 -19.90 -7.35 -4.71
N VAL A 249 -20.95 -6.97 -3.98
CA VAL A 249 -21.92 -7.90 -3.40
C VAL A 249 -22.62 -8.70 -4.51
N ALA A 250 -23.11 -8.03 -5.56
CA ALA A 250 -23.77 -8.68 -6.67
C ALA A 250 -22.86 -9.70 -7.38
N LEU A 251 -21.61 -9.32 -7.65
CA LEU A 251 -20.61 -10.21 -8.25
C LEU A 251 -20.27 -11.39 -7.35
N ALA A 252 -20.15 -11.17 -6.03
CA ALA A 252 -19.84 -12.22 -5.08
C ALA A 252 -20.97 -13.26 -4.98
N VAL A 253 -22.23 -12.83 -4.94
CA VAL A 253 -23.39 -13.72 -4.97
C VAL A 253 -23.44 -14.47 -6.30
N ALA A 254 -23.25 -13.79 -7.43
CA ALA A 254 -23.26 -14.41 -8.76
C ALA A 254 -22.15 -15.45 -8.96
N ARG A 255 -21.02 -15.30 -8.26
CA ARG A 255 -19.89 -16.25 -8.27
C ARG A 255 -19.94 -17.30 -7.17
N GLY A 256 -20.99 -17.30 -6.33
CA GLY A 256 -21.13 -18.24 -5.19
C GLY A 256 -20.08 -18.06 -4.10
N LEU A 257 -19.51 -16.85 -3.95
CA LEU A 257 -18.51 -16.54 -2.93
C LEU A 257 -19.16 -16.22 -1.57
N ILE A 258 -20.39 -15.73 -1.58
CA ILE A 258 -21.24 -15.49 -0.40
C ILE A 258 -22.69 -15.91 -0.72
N ASP A 259 -23.41 -16.34 0.32
CA ASP A 259 -24.83 -16.63 0.23
C ASP A 259 -25.69 -15.37 0.39
N ARG A 260 -26.92 -15.41 -0.15
CA ARG A 260 -27.89 -14.34 0.00
C ARG A 260 -28.41 -14.18 1.43
#